data_2df3f114a41fab6f713e12446a0810c1
#
_entry.id   2df3f114a41fab6f713e12446a0810c1
#
_cell.length_a   1.000
_cell.length_b   1.000
_cell.length_c   1.000
_cell.angle_alpha   90.00
_cell.angle_beta   90.00
_cell.angle_gamma   90.00
#
_symmetry.space_group_name_H-M   'P 1'
#
loop_
_entity.id
_entity.type
_entity.pdbx_description
1 polymer ?
#
loop_
_entity_poly.entity_id
_entity_poly.type
_entity_poly.pdbx_seq_one_letter_code
_entity_poly.pdbx_strand_id
1 'polypeptide(L)'
;SDVYKRQTYARPDWDKLLNNLFPKEIILDDLDAVAYANGPGSFTSLRSAAAFTKAIAASKKIPLIPVSSLKAMAWESKKWVKQLPYIIHVCNVAEKENLYYAAYNLDSNKIDVVTEPTLVTKDFIKQIFNNEDYLIGDAWKDESFASRLVTDYVSFSADAVVSIASSYIIQKKSFSDSD
;
A
#
# COMPACT_ATOMS: atom_id res chain seq x y z
N SER A 1 7.80 -28.65 7.35
CA SER A 1 7.52 -28.40 8.76
C SER A 1 6.81 -27.05 8.90
N ASP A 2 5.55 -27.15 9.21
CA ASP A 2 4.48 -26.15 9.27
C ASP A 2 4.87 -24.78 9.83
N VAL A 3 4.89 -23.77 8.98
CA VAL A 3 4.87 -22.36 9.37
C VAL A 3 3.51 -21.71 8.98
N TYR A 4 2.46 -22.48 8.98
CA TYR A 4 1.11 -21.93 9.10
C TYR A 4 0.78 -21.78 10.59
N LYS A 5 1.36 -20.78 11.25
CA LYS A 5 0.78 -20.30 12.49
C LYS A 5 -0.66 -19.91 12.18
N ARG A 6 -1.61 -20.64 12.74
CA ARG A 6 -3.03 -20.30 12.76
C ARG A 6 -3.15 -18.84 13.16
N GLN A 7 -3.37 -17.97 12.18
CA GLN A 7 -3.93 -16.66 12.47
C GLN A 7 -5.33 -16.94 13.03
N THR A 8 -5.46 -16.83 14.32
CA THR A 8 -6.76 -16.76 14.96
C THR A 8 -7.44 -15.53 14.39
N TYR A 9 -8.45 -15.73 13.55
CA TYR A 9 -9.33 -14.68 13.05
C TYR A 9 -10.22 -14.16 14.18
N ALA A 10 -9.64 -13.64 15.25
CA ALA A 10 -10.36 -12.83 16.20
C ALA A 10 -10.68 -11.52 15.46
N ARG A 11 -11.96 -11.15 15.48
CA ARG A 11 -12.36 -9.81 15.01
C ARG A 11 -11.53 -8.78 15.74
N PRO A 12 -10.92 -7.82 15.04
CA PRO A 12 -10.15 -6.76 15.69
C PRO A 12 -11.06 -6.08 16.74
N ASP A 13 -10.58 -5.94 17.95
CA ASP A 13 -11.18 -5.08 18.95
C ASP A 13 -10.84 -3.63 18.60
N TRP A 14 -11.68 -3.02 17.79
CA TRP A 14 -11.49 -1.67 17.28
C TRP A 14 -11.42 -0.62 18.38
N ASP A 15 -12.20 -0.78 19.46
CA ASP A 15 -12.19 0.15 20.59
C ASP A 15 -10.83 0.12 21.29
N LYS A 16 -10.29 -1.08 21.53
CA LYS A 16 -8.96 -1.24 22.10
C LYS A 16 -7.87 -0.73 21.18
N LEU A 17 -7.99 -0.97 19.87
CA LEU A 17 -7.04 -0.47 18.86
C LEU A 17 -7.04 1.06 18.81
N LEU A 18 -8.22 1.69 18.78
CA LEU A 18 -8.34 3.15 18.79
C LEU A 18 -7.76 3.76 20.06
N ASN A 19 -8.13 3.22 21.23
CA ASN A 19 -7.62 3.72 22.51
C ASN A 19 -6.09 3.61 22.65
N ASN A 20 -5.48 2.63 21.95
CA ASN A 20 -4.03 2.47 21.91
C ASN A 20 -3.34 3.34 20.86
N LEU A 21 -4.05 3.74 19.78
CA LEU A 21 -3.50 4.55 18.68
C LEU A 21 -3.44 6.04 19.04
N PHE A 22 -4.41 6.53 19.81
CA PHE A 22 -4.46 7.94 20.14
C PHE A 22 -3.76 8.19 21.47
N PRO A 23 -2.70 9.04 21.51
CA PRO A 23 -2.26 9.67 22.76
C PRO A 23 -3.46 10.34 23.43
N LYS A 24 -3.46 10.43 24.75
CA LYS A 24 -4.59 11.01 25.52
C LYS A 24 -4.99 12.43 25.09
N GLU A 25 -4.11 13.09 24.36
CA GLU A 25 -4.22 14.48 23.90
C GLU A 25 -4.85 14.59 22.49
N ILE A 26 -4.93 13.50 21.72
CA ILE A 26 -5.52 13.47 20.38
C ILE A 26 -6.86 12.76 20.45
N ILE A 27 -7.90 13.41 20.03
CA ILE A 27 -9.25 12.86 19.94
C ILE A 27 -9.67 12.71 18.47
N LEU A 28 -10.70 11.92 18.23
CA LEU A 28 -11.23 11.71 16.88
C LEU A 28 -11.69 13.01 16.19
N ASP A 29 -11.97 14.06 16.95
CA ASP A 29 -12.37 15.37 16.42
C ASP A 29 -11.21 16.17 15.83
N ASP A 30 -9.97 15.81 16.14
CA ASP A 30 -8.76 16.47 15.61
C ASP A 30 -8.32 15.90 14.26
N LEU A 31 -9.04 14.91 13.71
CA LEU A 31 -8.69 14.28 12.44
C LEU A 31 -9.11 15.15 11.25
N ASP A 32 -8.17 15.46 10.36
CA ASP A 32 -8.42 16.13 9.07
C ASP A 32 -8.89 15.17 7.97
N ALA A 33 -8.49 13.90 8.04
CA ALA A 33 -8.83 12.88 7.06
C ALA A 33 -8.63 11.47 7.64
N VAL A 34 -9.21 10.48 6.98
CA VAL A 34 -8.94 9.05 7.24
C VAL A 34 -8.43 8.41 5.97
N ALA A 35 -7.33 7.65 6.06
CA ALA A 35 -6.80 6.89 4.94
C ALA A 35 -6.83 5.39 5.24
N TYR A 36 -6.99 4.58 4.19
CA TYR A 36 -6.96 3.11 4.32
C TYR A 36 -6.42 2.46 3.05
N ALA A 37 -5.86 1.26 3.21
CA ALA A 37 -5.45 0.45 2.07
C ALA A 37 -6.69 -0.20 1.43
N ASN A 38 -6.94 0.09 0.15
CA ASN A 38 -8.11 -0.39 -0.58
C ASN A 38 -7.87 -1.66 -1.41
N GLY A 39 -6.70 -2.27 -1.29
CA GLY A 39 -6.32 -3.49 -1.98
C GLY A 39 -5.27 -3.29 -3.09
N PRO A 40 -4.89 -4.38 -3.74
CA PRO A 40 -5.34 -5.77 -3.51
C PRO A 40 -4.87 -6.35 -2.18
N GLY A 41 -5.58 -7.38 -1.69
CA GLY A 41 -5.28 -8.07 -0.44
C GLY A 41 -6.43 -8.93 0.07
N SER A 42 -6.35 -9.39 1.32
CA SER A 42 -7.40 -10.20 1.93
C SER A 42 -8.77 -9.52 1.90
N PHE A 43 -9.72 -10.14 1.21
CA PHE A 43 -11.07 -9.62 1.00
C PHE A 43 -11.79 -9.23 2.32
N THR A 44 -11.71 -10.11 3.32
CA THR A 44 -12.34 -9.86 4.63
C THR A 44 -11.69 -8.69 5.34
N SER A 45 -10.35 -8.63 5.34
CA SER A 45 -9.59 -7.55 5.99
C SER A 45 -9.86 -6.19 5.33
N LEU A 46 -9.87 -6.15 3.99
CA LEU A 46 -10.15 -4.93 3.23
C LEU A 46 -11.56 -4.40 3.49
N ARG A 47 -12.57 -5.28 3.53
CA ARG A 47 -13.94 -4.88 3.84
C ARG A 47 -14.10 -4.36 5.27
N SER A 48 -13.48 -5.03 6.23
CA SER A 48 -13.51 -4.59 7.63
C SER A 48 -12.85 -3.21 7.79
N ALA A 49 -11.68 -3.01 7.21
CA ALA A 49 -11.00 -1.72 7.22
C ALA A 49 -11.82 -0.63 6.53
N ALA A 50 -12.38 -0.92 5.34
CA ALA A 50 -13.21 0.04 4.60
C ALA A 50 -14.48 0.40 5.37
N ALA A 51 -15.18 -0.55 5.98
CA ALA A 51 -16.39 -0.27 6.76
C ALA A 51 -16.08 0.61 7.96
N PHE A 52 -15.03 0.29 8.70
CA PHE A 52 -14.61 1.03 9.88
C PHE A 52 -14.19 2.47 9.56
N THR A 53 -13.31 2.64 8.57
CA THR A 53 -12.82 3.97 8.17
C THR A 53 -13.90 4.84 7.55
N LYS A 54 -14.83 4.25 6.76
CA LYS A 54 -16.02 4.94 6.24
C LYS A 54 -16.93 5.44 7.36
N ALA A 55 -17.14 4.65 8.42
CA ALA A 55 -17.95 5.07 9.55
C ALA A 55 -17.34 6.28 10.27
N ILE A 56 -16.02 6.28 10.51
CA ILE A 56 -15.32 7.43 11.11
C ILE A 56 -15.44 8.65 10.19
N ALA A 57 -15.07 8.52 8.92
CA ALA A 57 -15.08 9.63 7.96
C ALA A 57 -16.48 10.24 7.84
N ALA A 58 -17.53 9.42 7.77
CA ALA A 58 -18.91 9.89 7.71
C ALA A 58 -19.36 10.60 8.99
N SER A 59 -19.04 10.04 10.17
CA SER A 59 -19.42 10.62 11.47
C SER A 59 -18.77 11.98 11.71
N LYS A 60 -17.53 12.17 11.24
CA LYS A 60 -16.76 13.40 11.41
C LYS A 60 -16.86 14.33 10.21
N LYS A 61 -17.51 13.92 9.11
CA LYS A 61 -17.60 14.66 7.85
C LYS A 61 -16.25 15.07 7.27
N ILE A 62 -15.26 14.18 7.40
CA ILE A 62 -13.90 14.36 6.90
C ILE A 62 -13.63 13.47 5.69
N PRO A 63 -12.65 13.82 4.84
CA PRO A 63 -12.29 13.03 3.67
C PRO A 63 -11.86 11.60 4.02
N LEU A 64 -12.27 10.64 3.17
CA LEU A 64 -11.79 9.27 3.18
C LEU A 64 -10.89 9.05 1.96
N ILE A 65 -9.64 8.64 2.19
CA ILE A 65 -8.63 8.52 1.15
C ILE A 65 -8.23 7.06 0.96
N PRO A 66 -8.67 6.42 -0.14
CA PRO A 66 -8.21 5.08 -0.48
C PRO A 66 -6.80 5.13 -1.06
N VAL A 67 -5.93 4.22 -0.59
CA VAL A 67 -4.57 4.05 -1.08
C VAL A 67 -4.38 2.61 -1.55
N SER A 68 -3.85 2.42 -2.77
CA SER A 68 -3.55 1.08 -3.26
C SER A 68 -2.52 0.38 -2.37
N SER A 69 -2.80 -0.88 -2.01
CA SER A 69 -1.85 -1.72 -1.26
C SER A 69 -0.53 -1.88 -2.01
N LEU A 70 -0.57 -2.02 -3.34
CA LEU A 70 0.65 -2.11 -4.15
C LEU A 70 1.43 -0.78 -4.14
N LYS A 71 0.73 0.36 -4.14
CA LYS A 71 1.37 1.68 -4.03
C LYS A 71 2.02 1.88 -2.66
N ALA A 72 1.37 1.44 -1.59
CA ALA A 72 1.93 1.46 -0.24
C ALA A 72 3.17 0.56 -0.13
N MET A 73 3.16 -0.63 -0.74
CA MET A 73 4.34 -1.51 -0.81
C MET A 73 5.49 -0.85 -1.59
N ALA A 74 5.18 -0.22 -2.73
CA ALA A 74 6.19 0.52 -3.50
C ALA A 74 6.82 1.62 -2.65
N TRP A 75 6.05 2.36 -1.87
CA TRP A 75 6.56 3.40 -0.98
C TRP A 75 7.52 2.86 0.08
N GLU A 76 7.24 1.67 0.62
CA GLU A 76 8.11 0.98 1.59
C GLU A 76 9.51 0.70 1.06
N SER A 77 9.67 0.52 -0.27
CA SER A 77 10.97 0.20 -0.88
C SER A 77 12.04 1.27 -0.61
N LYS A 78 11.66 2.50 -0.30
CA LYS A 78 12.56 3.59 0.13
C LYS A 78 13.39 3.26 1.37
N LYS A 79 13.00 2.27 2.15
CA LYS A 79 13.79 1.78 3.29
C LYS A 79 15.07 1.11 2.84
N TRP A 80 15.06 0.49 1.67
CA TRP A 80 16.18 -0.29 1.13
C TRP A 80 16.87 0.38 -0.06
N VAL A 81 16.10 0.98 -0.98
CA VAL A 81 16.64 1.68 -2.16
C VAL A 81 16.90 3.14 -1.80
N LYS A 82 18.17 3.54 -1.85
CA LYS A 82 18.59 4.91 -1.46
C LYS A 82 18.82 5.85 -2.64
N GLN A 83 19.04 5.29 -3.82
CA GLN A 83 19.22 6.09 -5.04
C GLN A 83 17.85 6.44 -5.61
N LEU A 84 17.56 7.71 -5.76
CA LEU A 84 16.34 8.26 -6.33
C LEU A 84 16.67 9.12 -7.58
N PRO A 85 15.78 9.24 -8.55
CA PRO A 85 14.54 8.47 -8.70
C PRO A 85 14.78 7.04 -9.18
N TYR A 86 13.79 6.14 -9.01
CA TYR A 86 13.83 4.79 -9.55
C TYR A 86 12.43 4.25 -9.87
N ILE A 87 12.38 3.28 -10.79
CA ILE A 87 11.17 2.51 -11.08
C ILE A 87 11.16 1.24 -10.22
N ILE A 88 10.00 0.93 -9.67
CA ILE A 88 9.76 -0.30 -8.93
C ILE A 88 8.52 -1.02 -9.43
N HIS A 89 8.67 -2.30 -9.68
CA HIS A 89 7.60 -3.21 -10.04
C HIS A 89 7.14 -3.96 -8.79
N VAL A 90 5.87 -3.82 -8.45
CA VAL A 90 5.23 -4.53 -7.34
C VAL A 90 4.42 -5.67 -7.91
N CYS A 91 4.71 -6.90 -7.49
CA CYS A 91 3.99 -8.07 -7.98
C CYS A 91 3.75 -9.08 -6.87
N ASN A 92 2.48 -9.36 -6.60
CA ASN A 92 2.05 -10.29 -5.58
C ASN A 92 1.21 -11.42 -6.18
N VAL A 93 1.37 -12.61 -5.62
CA VAL A 93 0.54 -13.75 -5.99
C VAL A 93 -0.92 -13.45 -5.66
N ALA A 94 -1.78 -13.60 -6.65
CA ALA A 94 -3.23 -13.57 -6.53
C ALA A 94 -3.78 -15.00 -6.46
N GLU A 95 -4.99 -15.20 -6.93
CA GLU A 95 -5.57 -16.54 -7.00
C GLU A 95 -5.16 -17.27 -8.28
N LYS A 96 -4.91 -18.57 -8.18
CA LYS A 96 -4.54 -19.47 -9.29
C LYS A 96 -3.22 -19.04 -9.96
N GLU A 97 -3.28 -18.76 -11.27
CA GLU A 97 -2.13 -18.35 -12.11
C GLU A 97 -1.99 -16.83 -12.24
N ASN A 98 -2.89 -16.07 -11.60
CA ASN A 98 -2.91 -14.62 -11.71
C ASN A 98 -2.02 -13.96 -10.66
N LEU A 99 -1.48 -12.80 -11.03
CA LEU A 99 -0.66 -11.95 -10.18
C LEU A 99 -1.27 -10.55 -10.14
N TYR A 100 -1.26 -9.92 -8.98
CA TYR A 100 -1.49 -8.49 -8.86
C TYR A 100 -0.21 -7.74 -9.19
N TYR A 101 -0.25 -6.86 -10.17
CA TYR A 101 0.90 -6.12 -10.65
C TYR A 101 0.61 -4.63 -10.73
N ALA A 102 1.62 -3.82 -10.43
CA ALA A 102 1.68 -2.39 -10.69
C ALA A 102 3.14 -1.94 -10.80
N ALA A 103 3.38 -0.81 -11.46
CA ALA A 103 4.69 -0.18 -11.50
C ALA A 103 4.61 1.29 -11.13
N TYR A 104 5.62 1.77 -10.40
CA TYR A 104 5.67 3.12 -9.89
C TYR A 104 7.05 3.73 -10.10
N ASN A 105 7.08 5.04 -10.39
CA ASN A 105 8.29 5.85 -10.32
C ASN A 105 8.32 6.56 -8.97
N LEU A 106 9.37 6.31 -8.20
CA LEU A 106 9.58 6.90 -6.89
C LEU A 106 10.63 7.99 -6.94
N ASP A 107 10.29 9.13 -6.37
CA ASP A 107 11.20 10.23 -6.06
C ASP A 107 11.17 10.51 -4.55
N SER A 108 11.93 11.48 -4.07
CA SER A 108 12.07 11.81 -2.64
C SER A 108 10.73 11.95 -1.91
N ASN A 109 9.80 12.71 -2.46
CA ASN A 109 8.49 13.00 -1.86
C ASN A 109 7.30 12.61 -2.75
N LYS A 110 7.55 11.91 -3.85
CA LYS A 110 6.52 11.62 -4.86
C LYS A 110 6.54 10.15 -5.26
N ILE A 111 5.37 9.65 -5.62
CA ILE A 111 5.18 8.33 -6.20
C ILE A 111 4.17 8.44 -7.35
N ASP A 112 4.67 8.38 -8.57
CA ASP A 112 3.86 8.44 -9.78
C ASP A 112 3.54 7.03 -10.28
N VAL A 113 2.38 6.89 -10.87
CA VAL A 113 1.95 5.61 -11.47
C VAL A 113 2.58 5.48 -12.86
N VAL A 114 3.31 4.40 -13.09
CA VAL A 114 3.80 3.96 -14.40
C VAL A 114 2.83 2.95 -15.01
N THR A 115 2.38 2.00 -14.18
CA THR A 115 1.35 1.03 -14.56
C THR A 115 0.35 0.91 -13.42
N GLU A 116 -0.93 1.11 -13.72
CA GLU A 116 -2.01 0.97 -12.75
C GLU A 116 -2.14 -0.47 -12.22
N PRO A 117 -2.62 -0.65 -10.98
CA PRO A 117 -2.89 -1.98 -10.44
C PRO A 117 -3.77 -2.82 -11.36
N THR A 118 -3.25 -3.96 -11.79
CA THR A 118 -3.93 -4.86 -12.73
C THR A 118 -3.63 -6.32 -12.41
N LEU A 119 -4.42 -7.23 -12.98
CA LEU A 119 -4.16 -8.66 -12.95
C LEU A 119 -3.38 -9.06 -14.20
N VAL A 120 -2.29 -9.79 -14.00
CA VAL A 120 -1.42 -10.27 -15.08
C VAL A 120 -1.08 -11.74 -14.88
N THR A 121 -0.52 -12.37 -15.92
CA THR A 121 0.02 -13.73 -15.88
C THR A 121 1.51 -13.74 -15.56
N LYS A 122 2.06 -14.90 -15.20
CA LYS A 122 3.50 -15.08 -15.00
C LYS A 122 4.32 -14.78 -16.26
N ASP A 123 3.78 -15.10 -17.44
CA ASP A 123 4.48 -14.84 -18.70
C ASP A 123 4.58 -13.34 -19.00
N PHE A 124 3.57 -12.56 -18.59
CA PHE A 124 3.60 -11.11 -18.74
C PHE A 124 4.76 -10.47 -17.95
N ILE A 125 4.96 -10.85 -16.69
CA ILE A 125 6.02 -10.25 -15.88
C ILE A 125 7.43 -10.55 -16.39
N LYS A 126 7.65 -11.69 -17.07
CA LYS A 126 8.92 -12.02 -17.72
C LYS A 126 9.25 -11.12 -18.88
N GLN A 127 8.23 -10.57 -19.56
CA GLN A 127 8.40 -9.73 -20.75
C GLN A 127 8.64 -8.25 -20.41
N ILE A 128 8.13 -7.77 -19.28
CA ILE A 128 8.20 -6.35 -18.89
C ILE A 128 9.39 -6.02 -18.02
N PHE A 129 10.13 -7.02 -17.55
CA PHE A 129 11.26 -6.83 -16.66
C PHE A 129 12.43 -6.14 -17.40
N ASN A 130 12.83 -4.97 -16.89
CA ASN A 130 14.04 -4.27 -17.26
C ASN A 130 15.09 -4.47 -16.16
N ASN A 131 16.31 -4.85 -16.52
CA ASN A 131 17.40 -5.12 -15.58
C ASN A 131 17.85 -3.91 -14.74
N GLU A 132 17.34 -2.72 -15.02
CA GLU A 132 17.64 -1.49 -14.26
C GLU A 132 16.62 -1.20 -13.16
N ASP A 133 15.43 -1.81 -13.23
CA ASP A 133 14.32 -1.54 -12.31
C ASP A 133 14.40 -2.41 -11.06
N TYR A 134 13.76 -1.97 -9.99
CA TYR A 134 13.66 -2.72 -8.73
C TYR A 134 12.37 -3.50 -8.64
N LEU A 135 12.39 -4.59 -7.87
CA LEU A 135 11.28 -5.52 -7.71
C LEU A 135 10.90 -5.66 -6.23
N ILE A 136 9.61 -5.73 -5.94
CA ILE A 136 9.08 -6.02 -4.60
C ILE A 136 7.84 -6.90 -4.69
N GLY A 137 7.72 -7.87 -3.79
CA GLY A 137 6.57 -8.77 -3.69
C GLY A 137 6.91 -10.24 -3.88
N ASP A 138 5.98 -11.10 -3.51
CA ASP A 138 6.19 -12.55 -3.42
C ASP A 138 6.13 -13.28 -4.78
N ALA A 139 5.68 -12.62 -5.82
CA ALA A 139 5.68 -13.19 -7.17
C ALA A 139 7.07 -13.22 -7.84
N TRP A 140 8.06 -12.51 -7.30
CA TRP A 140 9.42 -12.41 -7.83
C TRP A 140 10.41 -13.43 -7.24
N LYS A 141 9.93 -14.51 -6.63
CA LYS A 141 10.78 -15.51 -5.96
C LYS A 141 11.64 -16.39 -6.88
N ASP A 142 11.50 -16.24 -8.19
CA ASP A 142 12.34 -16.94 -9.17
C ASP A 142 13.76 -16.39 -9.12
N GLU A 143 14.76 -17.26 -9.17
CA GLU A 143 16.20 -16.90 -9.12
C GLU A 143 16.61 -15.91 -10.22
N SER A 144 15.90 -15.92 -11.35
CA SER A 144 16.14 -14.99 -12.47
C SER A 144 15.95 -13.51 -12.09
N PHE A 145 15.18 -13.22 -11.04
CA PHE A 145 14.90 -11.87 -10.56
C PHE A 145 15.71 -11.47 -9.31
N ALA A 146 16.46 -12.39 -8.73
CA ALA A 146 17.07 -12.22 -7.40
C ALA A 146 17.97 -10.99 -7.28
N SER A 147 18.69 -10.60 -8.33
CA SER A 147 19.62 -9.46 -8.32
C SER A 147 18.94 -8.09 -8.13
N ARG A 148 17.66 -7.98 -8.43
CA ARG A 148 16.86 -6.75 -8.37
C ARG A 148 15.73 -6.81 -7.36
N LEU A 149 15.52 -7.96 -6.75
CA LEU A 149 14.52 -8.12 -5.71
C LEU A 149 14.93 -7.37 -4.45
N VAL A 150 14.19 -6.33 -4.12
CA VAL A 150 14.38 -5.55 -2.89
C VAL A 150 13.94 -6.39 -1.68
N THR A 151 12.77 -6.97 -1.77
CA THR A 151 12.23 -7.92 -0.78
C THR A 151 11.03 -8.68 -1.37
N ASP A 152 10.87 -9.92 -0.96
CA ASP A 152 9.68 -10.74 -1.24
C ASP A 152 8.56 -10.53 -0.20
N TYR A 153 8.74 -9.60 0.72
CA TYR A 153 7.80 -9.32 1.79
C TYR A 153 6.59 -8.53 1.29
N VAL A 154 5.40 -9.04 1.56
CA VAL A 154 4.11 -8.53 1.04
C VAL A 154 3.39 -7.70 2.10
N SER A 155 4.10 -6.79 2.75
CA SER A 155 3.50 -5.91 3.78
C SER A 155 3.91 -4.47 3.59
N PHE A 156 3.12 -3.60 4.18
CA PHE A 156 3.37 -2.17 4.24
C PHE A 156 2.88 -1.62 5.59
N SER A 157 3.44 -0.49 5.99
CA SER A 157 3.09 0.18 7.25
C SER A 157 1.92 1.16 7.05
N ALA A 158 1.27 1.51 8.15
CA ALA A 158 0.31 2.62 8.16
C ALA A 158 0.97 3.95 7.76
N ASP A 159 2.25 4.14 8.10
CA ASP A 159 3.03 5.32 7.71
C ASP A 159 3.15 5.49 6.20
N ALA A 160 3.31 4.40 5.44
CA ALA A 160 3.30 4.44 3.98
C ALA A 160 1.95 4.92 3.44
N VAL A 161 0.86 4.42 4.01
CA VAL A 161 -0.50 4.81 3.62
C VAL A 161 -0.73 6.30 3.93
N VAL A 162 -0.36 6.76 5.12
CA VAL A 162 -0.50 8.17 5.54
C VAL A 162 0.37 9.08 4.68
N SER A 163 1.61 8.72 4.41
CA SER A 163 2.52 9.53 3.58
C SER A 163 1.95 9.75 2.17
N ILE A 164 1.41 8.69 1.56
CA ILE A 164 0.78 8.77 0.24
C ILE A 164 -0.51 9.62 0.30
N ALA A 165 -1.37 9.38 1.29
CA ALA A 165 -2.61 10.12 1.46
C ALA A 165 -2.37 11.62 1.70
N SER A 166 -1.38 11.96 2.51
CA SER A 166 -0.99 13.35 2.78
C SER A 166 -0.55 14.08 1.52
N SER A 167 0.18 13.42 0.63
CA SER A 167 0.58 14.00 -0.66
C SER A 167 -0.63 14.36 -1.54
N TYR A 168 -1.69 13.57 -1.50
CA TYR A 168 -2.92 13.86 -2.25
C TYR A 168 -3.67 15.08 -1.70
N ILE A 169 -3.71 15.24 -0.37
CA ILE A 169 -4.33 16.41 0.28
C ILE A 169 -3.58 17.68 -0.10
N ILE A 170 -2.25 17.65 0.00
CA ILE A 170 -1.38 18.80 -0.32
C ILE A 170 -1.54 19.20 -1.78
N GLN A 171 -1.50 18.24 -2.71
CA GLN A 171 -1.70 18.51 -4.13
C GLN A 171 -3.07 19.13 -4.41
N LYS A 172 -4.14 18.61 -3.80
CA LYS A 172 -5.49 19.16 -3.99
C LYS A 172 -5.62 20.59 -3.46
N LYS A 173 -5.00 20.92 -2.33
CA LYS A 173 -4.96 22.29 -1.79
C LYS A 173 -4.22 23.25 -2.74
N SER A 174 -3.08 22.84 -3.29
CA SER A 174 -2.31 23.68 -4.20
C SER A 174 -3.05 24.01 -5.51
N PHE A 175 -3.96 23.13 -5.97
CA PHE A 175 -4.82 23.43 -7.13
C PHE A 175 -5.99 24.35 -6.80
N SER A 176 -6.55 24.29 -5.56
CA SER A 176 -7.64 25.16 -5.14
C SER A 176 -7.21 26.59 -4.80
N ASP A 177 -5.93 26.79 -4.50
CA ASP A 177 -5.36 28.12 -4.16
C ASP A 177 -4.82 28.86 -5.41
N SER A 178 -4.90 28.24 -6.59
CA SER A 178 -4.45 28.80 -7.88
C SER A 178 -5.59 29.31 -8.78
N ASP A 179 -6.83 29.24 -8.34
CA ASP A 179 -8.04 29.79 -8.96
C ASP A 179 -8.50 31.05 -8.20
#